data_cef20d32d3071d3c1e971105fd1e80b2
#
_entry.id   cef20d32d3071d3c1e971105fd1e80b2
#
_cell.length_a   1.000
_cell.length_b   1.000
_cell.length_c   1.000
_cell.angle_alpha   90.00
_cell.angle_beta   90.00
_cell.angle_gamma   90.00
#
_symmetry.space_group_name_H-M   'P 1'
#
loop_
_entity.id
_entity.type
_entity.pdbx_description
1 polymer ?
#
loop_
_entity_poly.entity_id
_entity_poly.type
_entity_poly.pdbx_seq_one_letter_code
_entity_poly.pdbx_strand_id
1 'polypeptide(L)'
;LALGAAPGALLPQRSLNEDNVTEYLKNNGKIAEIYDKLQLFDVFSSTWFNSIAVLLFISLIGCILPRSLDHYKQLKTRPVRAPKNLSRLPLNAAGIVNKPLPEVEQHITTLFKGWHLAAYTKEEDRAGQRSFSAEKGYSRELYNLLFHLGLVGMLVAMAIGRMVYYEGQVIVIASDRDDVNSQFCNTATANFDSFRAGLLFDGTGLNTYCLDVHNFSANYLPNGQADSFRSDVSYAVGDEINTDSATWKHQEISVNHPLRLGGDRVYLQGHGFAPTFTIKWPNGEERTQTVQFRPDDLTFFLSSGVVRFDPPAGMYPDLYERRQHQITIQGLFAPTAAWSGDNNDILSSSYPAMNDPAVAIDIYRGDNGLDSGTSQNIFTIDPTQVHTGQLQKIERVNLTKQQSVTLDDGTEITFVGAEEFANFQVSYDPTQYWVLAFTIVSLGALVGSLTVKRRRIWVRLEPVSDTETRVETAGLARTDRAGWGEEYHKIHRQLLGLPDPDDDDDDDAGQ
;
A
#
# COMPACT_ATOMS: atom_id res chain seq x y z
N LEU A 1 0.09 2.75 19.03
CA LEU A 1 0.51 2.84 17.62
C LEU A 1 0.00 4.12 16.94
N ALA A 2 -1.30 4.44 17.01
CA ALA A 2 -1.86 5.63 16.35
C ALA A 2 -1.17 6.94 16.78
N LEU A 3 -0.98 7.15 18.09
CA LEU A 3 -0.25 8.31 18.59
C LEU A 3 1.22 8.31 18.15
N GLY A 4 1.86 7.14 18.11
CA GLY A 4 3.23 7.01 17.63
C GLY A 4 3.37 7.28 16.12
N ALA A 5 2.33 7.00 15.32
CA ALA A 5 2.33 7.28 13.89
C ALA A 5 2.03 8.76 13.54
N ALA A 6 1.49 9.54 14.48
CA ALA A 6 1.11 10.93 14.24
C ALA A 6 2.23 11.82 13.67
N PRO A 7 3.48 11.77 14.18
CA PRO A 7 4.57 12.54 13.57
C PRO A 7 4.82 12.16 12.10
N GLY A 8 4.66 10.87 11.75
CA GLY A 8 4.83 10.39 10.37
C GLY A 8 3.77 10.91 9.39
N ALA A 9 2.61 11.36 9.91
CA ALA A 9 1.57 11.98 9.10
C ALA A 9 1.70 13.51 9.02
N LEU A 10 2.37 14.13 10.01
CA LEU A 10 2.45 15.59 10.15
C LEU A 10 3.77 16.18 9.64
N LEU A 11 4.84 15.36 9.62
CA LEU A 11 6.18 15.79 9.21
C LEU A 11 6.58 15.11 7.89
N PRO A 12 7.42 15.77 7.06
CA PRO A 12 7.95 15.13 5.87
C PRO A 12 8.71 13.87 6.25
N GLN A 13 8.58 12.81 5.46
CA GLN A 13 9.25 11.52 5.70
C GLN A 13 10.30 11.27 4.63
N ARG A 14 11.53 10.87 5.01
CA ARG A 14 12.61 10.54 4.05
C ARG A 14 12.20 9.44 3.09
N SER A 15 11.41 8.49 3.56
CA SER A 15 10.90 7.40 2.72
C SER A 15 9.97 7.86 1.60
N LEU A 16 9.37 9.04 1.69
CA LEU A 16 8.50 9.62 0.68
C LEU A 16 9.24 10.63 -0.21
N ASN A 17 9.98 11.55 0.41
CA ASN A 17 10.74 12.57 -0.30
C ASN A 17 11.87 13.11 0.59
N GLU A 18 13.12 12.79 0.24
CA GLU A 18 14.30 13.19 0.99
C GLU A 18 14.60 14.69 0.84
N ASP A 19 14.31 15.28 -0.31
CA ASP A 19 14.52 16.71 -0.56
C ASP A 19 13.64 17.57 0.36
N ASN A 20 12.38 17.18 0.57
CA ASN A 20 11.48 17.88 1.49
C ASN A 20 11.99 17.85 2.93
N VAL A 21 12.62 16.75 3.37
CA VAL A 21 13.23 16.65 4.70
C VAL A 21 14.47 17.54 4.79
N THR A 22 15.29 17.53 3.75
CA THR A 22 16.50 18.38 3.67
C THR A 22 16.12 19.86 3.69
N GLU A 23 15.12 20.26 2.97
CA GLU A 23 14.56 21.62 2.99
C GLU A 23 13.99 21.98 4.37
N TYR A 24 13.24 21.07 4.99
CA TYR A 24 12.70 21.27 6.34
C TYR A 24 13.82 21.47 7.37
N LEU A 25 14.89 20.67 7.31
CA LEU A 25 16.06 20.79 8.17
C LEU A 25 16.75 22.14 7.99
N LYS A 26 16.90 22.60 6.75
CA LYS A 26 17.50 23.89 6.41
C LYS A 26 16.68 25.08 6.92
N ASN A 27 15.35 24.99 6.81
CA ASN A 27 14.44 26.08 7.15
C ASN A 27 14.13 26.19 8.64
N ASN A 28 14.20 25.08 9.42
CA ASN A 28 13.78 25.03 10.83
C ASN A 28 14.95 24.86 11.83
N GLY A 29 16.19 24.80 11.38
CA GLY A 29 17.39 24.85 12.20
C GLY A 29 17.42 23.84 13.35
N LYS A 30 17.76 24.30 14.58
CA LYS A 30 17.96 23.41 15.74
C LYS A 30 16.75 22.54 16.13
N ILE A 31 15.54 23.00 15.89
CA ILE A 31 14.33 22.20 16.19
C ILE A 31 14.25 21.00 15.27
N ALA A 32 14.53 21.21 13.98
CA ALA A 32 14.55 20.12 13.01
C ALA A 32 15.67 19.11 13.29
N GLU A 33 16.85 19.54 13.78
CA GLU A 33 17.92 18.64 14.21
C GLU A 33 17.49 17.76 15.41
N ILE A 34 16.71 18.28 16.34
CA ILE A 34 16.14 17.50 17.45
C ILE A 34 15.14 16.47 16.93
N TYR A 35 14.26 16.87 16.00
CA TYR A 35 13.31 15.95 15.36
C TYR A 35 14.02 14.82 14.61
N ASP A 36 15.14 15.14 13.95
CA ASP A 36 15.95 14.16 13.24
C ASP A 36 16.59 13.15 14.21
N LYS A 37 17.18 13.61 15.31
CA LYS A 37 17.72 12.72 16.37
C LYS A 37 16.65 11.84 17.01
N LEU A 38 15.42 12.31 17.09
CA LEU A 38 14.27 11.55 17.55
C LEU A 38 13.67 10.64 16.47
N GLN A 39 14.26 10.60 15.27
CA GLN A 39 13.81 9.80 14.11
C GLN A 39 12.38 10.14 13.68
N LEU A 40 11.94 11.41 13.80
CA LEU A 40 10.60 11.83 13.45
C LEU A 40 10.42 12.02 11.92
N PHE A 41 11.51 12.06 11.16
CA PHE A 41 11.48 12.04 9.69
C PHE A 41 11.56 10.61 9.11
N ASP A 42 11.68 9.59 9.99
CA ASP A 42 11.76 8.18 9.64
C ASP A 42 10.89 7.35 10.60
N VAL A 43 9.70 7.82 10.93
CA VAL A 43 8.86 7.28 12.02
C VAL A 43 8.65 5.78 11.89
N PHE A 44 8.25 5.30 10.72
CA PHE A 44 7.88 3.90 10.50
C PHE A 44 9.09 2.93 10.47
N SER A 45 10.31 3.45 10.32
CA SER A 45 11.57 2.70 10.45
C SER A 45 12.30 2.98 11.77
N SER A 46 11.80 3.92 12.60
CA SER A 46 12.42 4.28 13.87
C SER A 46 12.47 3.13 14.87
N THR A 47 13.53 3.12 15.68
CA THR A 47 13.71 2.10 16.73
C THR A 47 12.60 2.12 17.77
N TRP A 48 12.14 3.30 18.17
CA TRP A 48 11.08 3.44 19.17
C TRP A 48 9.73 3.00 18.64
N PHE A 49 9.37 3.30 17.38
CA PHE A 49 8.10 2.86 16.77
C PHE A 49 8.07 1.33 16.59
N ASN A 50 9.15 0.76 16.08
CA ASN A 50 9.30 -0.69 15.95
C ASN A 50 9.25 -1.39 17.32
N SER A 51 9.86 -0.81 18.37
CA SER A 51 9.76 -1.36 19.73
C SER A 51 8.33 -1.37 20.25
N ILE A 52 7.56 -0.29 20.04
CA ILE A 52 6.12 -0.24 20.39
C ILE A 52 5.35 -1.32 19.63
N ALA A 53 5.61 -1.48 18.33
CA ALA A 53 4.95 -2.49 17.50
C ALA A 53 5.23 -3.92 18.00
N VAL A 54 6.49 -4.23 18.33
CA VAL A 54 6.91 -5.53 18.88
C VAL A 54 6.26 -5.79 20.24
N LEU A 55 6.25 -4.79 21.15
CA LEU A 55 5.60 -4.93 22.47
C LEU A 55 4.10 -5.16 22.34
N LEU A 56 3.43 -4.48 21.42
CA LEU A 56 2.00 -4.72 21.16
C LEU A 56 1.76 -6.11 20.57
N PHE A 57 2.63 -6.59 19.70
CA PHE A 57 2.56 -7.95 19.18
C PHE A 57 2.71 -9.00 20.26
N ILE A 58 3.69 -8.87 21.16
CA ILE A 58 3.89 -9.74 22.31
C ILE A 58 2.66 -9.70 23.23
N SER A 59 2.14 -8.51 23.51
CA SER A 59 0.93 -8.33 24.32
C SER A 59 -0.28 -9.01 23.69
N LEU A 60 -0.46 -8.89 22.39
CA LEU A 60 -1.55 -9.53 21.66
C LEU A 60 -1.48 -11.06 21.76
N ILE A 61 -0.30 -11.65 21.55
CA ILE A 61 -0.07 -13.09 21.72
C ILE A 61 -0.36 -13.51 23.16
N GLY A 62 0.17 -12.75 24.13
CA GLY A 62 -0.04 -13.00 25.55
C GLY A 62 -1.52 -12.97 25.98
N CYS A 63 -2.33 -12.15 25.33
CA CYS A 63 -3.78 -12.12 25.56
C CYS A 63 -4.53 -13.28 24.87
N ILE A 64 -4.08 -13.68 23.69
CA ILE A 64 -4.75 -14.73 22.90
C ILE A 64 -4.53 -16.10 23.51
N LEU A 65 -3.31 -16.42 23.93
CA LEU A 65 -2.93 -17.76 24.37
C LEU A 65 -3.74 -18.28 25.56
N PRO A 66 -3.91 -17.55 26.69
CA PRO A 66 -4.76 -17.98 27.79
C PRO A 66 -6.24 -18.15 27.38
N ARG A 67 -6.76 -17.18 26.57
CA ARG A 67 -8.15 -17.24 26.10
C ARG A 67 -8.42 -18.45 25.21
N SER A 68 -7.46 -18.82 24.37
CA SER A 68 -7.54 -20.00 23.49
C SER A 68 -7.65 -21.29 24.35
N LEU A 69 -6.81 -21.39 25.37
CA LEU A 69 -6.83 -22.52 26.29
C LEU A 69 -8.14 -22.59 27.11
N ASP A 70 -8.61 -21.45 27.60
CA ASP A 70 -9.86 -21.37 28.33
C ASP A 70 -11.08 -21.72 27.48
N HIS A 71 -11.11 -21.23 26.23
CA HIS A 71 -12.14 -21.56 25.26
C HIS A 71 -12.16 -23.07 24.96
N TYR A 72 -11.00 -23.66 24.71
CA TYR A 72 -10.87 -25.10 24.48
C TYR A 72 -11.37 -25.94 25.70
N LYS A 73 -11.04 -25.49 26.91
CA LYS A 73 -11.58 -26.12 28.13
C LYS A 73 -13.11 -25.99 28.23
N GLN A 74 -13.64 -24.80 27.97
CA GLN A 74 -15.08 -24.54 28.01
C GLN A 74 -15.88 -25.38 27.02
N LEU A 75 -15.35 -25.65 25.82
CA LEU A 75 -16.00 -26.52 24.83
C LEU A 75 -16.15 -27.98 25.34
N LYS A 76 -15.26 -28.43 26.23
CA LYS A 76 -15.27 -29.80 26.79
C LYS A 76 -16.03 -29.89 28.11
N THR A 77 -16.35 -28.77 28.77
CA THR A 77 -17.05 -28.77 30.03
C THR A 77 -18.57 -28.79 29.83
N ARG A 78 -19.29 -29.48 30.73
CA ARG A 78 -20.76 -29.47 30.73
C ARG A 78 -21.29 -28.05 31.01
N PRO A 79 -22.41 -27.62 30.40
CA PRO A 79 -23.10 -26.39 30.74
C PRO A 79 -23.28 -26.20 32.23
N VAL A 80 -23.25 -24.96 32.72
CA VAL A 80 -23.28 -24.66 34.16
C VAL A 80 -24.60 -25.09 34.78
N ARG A 81 -24.53 -25.77 35.94
CA ARG A 81 -25.71 -26.23 36.73
C ARG A 81 -26.69 -25.09 37.01
N ALA A 82 -27.98 -25.43 37.14
CA ALA A 82 -29.03 -24.49 37.52
C ALA A 82 -28.73 -23.81 38.87
N PRO A 83 -28.94 -22.48 39.00
CA PRO A 83 -28.90 -21.79 40.29
C PRO A 83 -29.92 -22.37 41.25
N LYS A 84 -29.67 -22.25 42.58
CA LYS A 84 -30.61 -22.76 43.58
C LYS A 84 -32.01 -22.16 43.40
N ASN A 85 -32.12 -20.86 43.15
CA ASN A 85 -33.39 -20.15 42.96
C ASN A 85 -33.45 -19.60 41.52
N LEU A 86 -34.24 -20.21 40.65
CA LEU A 86 -34.46 -19.76 39.28
C LEU A 86 -35.31 -18.50 39.24
N SER A 87 -36.23 -18.30 40.17
CA SER A 87 -37.10 -17.11 40.27
C SER A 87 -36.36 -15.77 40.47
N ARG A 88 -35.09 -15.79 40.85
CA ARG A 88 -34.27 -14.60 40.98
C ARG A 88 -33.66 -14.09 39.66
N LEU A 89 -33.78 -14.88 38.58
CA LEU A 89 -33.27 -14.49 37.27
C LEU A 89 -34.25 -13.57 36.57
N PRO A 90 -33.75 -12.64 35.70
CA PRO A 90 -34.60 -11.65 35.03
C PRO A 90 -35.72 -12.24 34.18
N LEU A 91 -35.45 -13.40 33.55
CA LEU A 91 -36.42 -14.17 32.80
C LEU A 91 -36.58 -15.49 33.52
N ASN A 92 -37.75 -15.69 34.11
CA ASN A 92 -38.15 -16.93 34.78
C ASN A 92 -39.66 -17.17 34.60
N ALA A 93 -40.04 -18.43 34.54
CA ALA A 93 -41.43 -18.84 34.44
C ALA A 93 -41.59 -20.26 34.98
N ALA A 94 -42.79 -20.58 35.40
CA ALA A 94 -43.15 -21.92 35.86
C ALA A 94 -44.53 -22.29 35.33
N GLY A 95 -44.74 -23.59 35.08
CA GLY A 95 -45.99 -24.13 34.62
C GLY A 95 -46.11 -25.62 34.94
N ILE A 96 -47.28 -26.21 34.75
CA ILE A 96 -47.55 -27.63 34.91
C ILE A 96 -47.86 -28.20 33.54
N VAL A 97 -47.21 -29.32 33.23
CA VAL A 97 -47.42 -30.08 31.98
C VAL A 97 -48.10 -31.41 32.35
N ASN A 98 -49.20 -31.73 31.69
CA ASN A 98 -49.95 -32.98 31.88
C ASN A 98 -49.23 -34.14 31.16
N LYS A 99 -47.96 -34.37 31.52
CA LYS A 99 -47.13 -35.48 31.03
C LYS A 99 -46.24 -36.00 32.15
N PRO A 100 -45.95 -37.31 32.15
CA PRO A 100 -45.03 -37.91 33.12
C PRO A 100 -43.60 -37.40 32.86
N LEU A 101 -42.77 -37.37 33.93
CA LEU A 101 -41.41 -36.86 33.91
C LEU A 101 -40.55 -37.36 32.74
N PRO A 102 -40.54 -38.68 32.38
CA PRO A 102 -39.71 -39.16 31.25
C PRO A 102 -40.09 -38.59 29.90
N GLU A 103 -41.37 -38.31 29.64
CA GLU A 103 -41.82 -37.72 28.40
C GLU A 103 -41.40 -36.26 28.29
N VAL A 104 -41.43 -35.52 29.42
CA VAL A 104 -40.96 -34.14 29.48
C VAL A 104 -39.46 -34.08 29.26
N GLU A 105 -38.67 -34.99 29.79
CA GLU A 105 -37.22 -35.10 29.56
C GLU A 105 -36.91 -35.35 28.07
N GLN A 106 -37.68 -36.23 27.42
CA GLN A 106 -37.51 -36.50 25.99
C GLN A 106 -37.88 -35.27 25.16
N HIS A 107 -38.94 -34.55 25.50
CA HIS A 107 -39.35 -33.32 24.87
C HIS A 107 -38.26 -32.24 24.96
N ILE A 108 -37.66 -32.04 26.16
CA ILE A 108 -36.52 -31.13 26.36
C ILE A 108 -35.35 -31.50 25.47
N THR A 109 -35.01 -32.79 25.39
CA THR A 109 -33.88 -33.24 24.58
C THR A 109 -34.11 -32.97 23.09
N THR A 110 -35.35 -33.08 22.62
CA THR A 110 -35.75 -32.79 21.24
C THR A 110 -35.74 -31.30 20.97
N LEU A 111 -36.33 -30.49 21.86
CA LEU A 111 -36.45 -29.04 21.71
C LEU A 111 -35.07 -28.34 21.66
N PHE A 112 -34.14 -28.79 22.49
CA PHE A 112 -32.79 -28.26 22.57
C PHE A 112 -31.78 -28.95 21.62
N LYS A 113 -32.29 -29.63 20.58
CA LYS A 113 -31.41 -30.19 19.54
C LYS A 113 -30.57 -29.05 18.88
N GLY A 114 -29.25 -29.23 18.85
CA GLY A 114 -28.29 -28.21 18.40
C GLY A 114 -27.81 -27.21 19.45
N TRP A 115 -28.35 -27.31 20.68
CA TRP A 115 -27.79 -26.64 21.86
C TRP A 115 -26.79 -27.55 22.57
N HIS A 116 -25.84 -26.99 23.29
CA HIS A 116 -25.02 -27.74 24.23
C HIS A 116 -25.85 -28.03 25.46
N LEU A 117 -26.41 -29.23 25.54
CA LEU A 117 -27.35 -29.68 26.59
C LEU A 117 -26.64 -30.57 27.59
N ALA A 118 -26.88 -30.33 28.88
CA ALA A 118 -26.48 -31.22 29.99
C ALA A 118 -27.65 -31.47 30.90
N ALA A 119 -27.86 -32.74 31.24
CA ALA A 119 -28.81 -33.18 32.24
C ALA A 119 -28.09 -33.39 33.59
N TYR A 120 -28.71 -32.99 34.68
CA TYR A 120 -28.22 -33.11 36.05
C TYR A 120 -29.20 -33.92 36.88
N THR A 121 -28.70 -34.87 37.67
CA THR A 121 -29.49 -35.67 38.58
C THR A 121 -29.94 -34.84 39.79
N LYS A 122 -30.81 -35.40 40.63
CA LYS A 122 -31.25 -34.75 41.88
C LYS A 122 -30.10 -34.45 42.84
N GLU A 123 -29.09 -35.32 42.85
CA GLU A 123 -27.91 -35.20 43.70
C GLU A 123 -26.94 -34.14 43.16
N GLU A 124 -26.93 -33.94 41.85
CA GLU A 124 -26.05 -32.96 41.18
C GLU A 124 -26.67 -31.56 41.17
N ASP A 125 -28.00 -31.42 41.20
CA ASP A 125 -28.68 -30.11 41.18
C ASP A 125 -28.61 -29.41 42.53
N ARG A 126 -28.46 -28.09 42.52
CA ARG A 126 -28.34 -27.29 43.76
C ARG A 126 -29.61 -27.19 44.59
N ALA A 127 -30.76 -27.44 44.00
CA ALA A 127 -32.06 -27.48 44.69
C ALA A 127 -32.56 -28.90 44.95
N GLY A 128 -31.79 -29.94 44.58
CA GLY A 128 -32.15 -31.32 44.82
C GLY A 128 -33.25 -31.85 43.89
N GLN A 129 -33.39 -31.28 42.68
CA GLN A 129 -34.38 -31.67 41.69
C GLN A 129 -33.72 -32.08 40.38
N ARG A 130 -34.45 -32.77 39.51
CA ARG A 130 -33.97 -33.07 38.17
C ARG A 130 -33.86 -31.77 37.36
N SER A 131 -32.72 -31.51 36.72
CA SER A 131 -32.55 -30.27 35.94
C SER A 131 -31.75 -30.44 34.65
N PHE A 132 -32.00 -29.55 33.71
CA PHE A 132 -31.30 -29.44 32.44
C PHE A 132 -30.70 -28.03 32.28
N SER A 133 -29.55 -27.96 31.65
CA SER A 133 -28.92 -26.70 31.28
C SER A 133 -28.57 -26.74 29.80
N ALA A 134 -29.12 -25.83 29.06
CA ALA A 134 -28.88 -25.68 27.60
C ALA A 134 -28.19 -24.37 27.32
N GLU A 135 -27.10 -24.41 26.56
CA GLU A 135 -26.35 -23.23 26.09
C GLU A 135 -26.22 -23.23 24.58
N LYS A 136 -26.39 -22.06 23.97
CA LYS A 136 -26.21 -21.81 22.53
C LYS A 136 -25.25 -20.64 22.33
N GLY A 137 -24.53 -20.63 21.18
CA GLY A 137 -23.69 -19.51 20.78
C GLY A 137 -22.25 -19.61 21.28
N TYR A 138 -21.71 -20.78 21.51
CA TYR A 138 -20.29 -21.01 21.83
C TYR A 138 -19.37 -20.58 20.68
N SER A 139 -19.84 -20.63 19.44
CA SER A 139 -19.09 -20.19 18.26
C SER A 139 -18.69 -18.71 18.31
N ARG A 140 -19.37 -17.89 19.11
CA ARG A 140 -18.98 -16.50 19.32
C ARG A 140 -17.55 -16.36 19.85
N GLU A 141 -17.18 -17.18 20.82
CA GLU A 141 -15.83 -17.19 21.40
C GLU A 141 -14.80 -17.69 20.37
N LEU A 142 -15.19 -18.65 19.52
CA LEU A 142 -14.38 -19.12 18.41
C LEU A 142 -14.15 -18.01 17.38
N TYR A 143 -15.19 -17.29 16.98
CA TYR A 143 -15.07 -16.15 16.06
C TYR A 143 -14.19 -15.05 16.65
N ASN A 144 -14.33 -14.74 17.94
CA ASN A 144 -13.45 -13.78 18.61
C ASN A 144 -11.99 -14.24 18.60
N LEU A 145 -11.73 -15.53 18.78
CA LEU A 145 -10.39 -16.11 18.68
C LEU A 145 -9.85 -16.02 17.26
N LEU A 146 -10.64 -16.41 16.26
CA LEU A 146 -10.26 -16.33 14.83
C LEU A 146 -9.95 -14.89 14.39
N PHE A 147 -10.72 -13.92 14.90
CA PHE A 147 -10.43 -12.49 14.65
C PHE A 147 -9.04 -12.12 15.13
N HIS A 148 -8.68 -12.46 16.37
CA HIS A 148 -7.36 -12.14 16.90
C HIS A 148 -6.22 -12.92 16.23
N LEU A 149 -6.45 -14.20 15.90
CA LEU A 149 -5.48 -15.00 15.14
C LEU A 149 -5.27 -14.45 13.74
N GLY A 150 -6.33 -13.97 13.09
CA GLY A 150 -6.24 -13.28 11.80
C GLY A 150 -5.41 -12.00 11.89
N LEU A 151 -5.60 -11.19 12.94
CA LEU A 151 -4.76 -10.01 13.19
C LEU A 151 -3.28 -10.36 13.40
N VAL A 152 -2.99 -11.41 14.18
CA VAL A 152 -1.62 -11.90 14.38
C VAL A 152 -1.03 -12.36 13.04
N GLY A 153 -1.78 -13.17 12.29
CA GLY A 153 -1.34 -13.65 10.97
C GLY A 153 -1.04 -12.50 10.00
N MET A 154 -1.90 -11.48 9.98
CA MET A 154 -1.71 -10.27 9.18
C MET A 154 -0.41 -9.53 9.57
N LEU A 155 -0.18 -9.33 10.88
CA LEU A 155 1.04 -8.67 11.36
C LEU A 155 2.31 -9.47 11.04
N VAL A 156 2.25 -10.80 11.17
CA VAL A 156 3.37 -11.68 10.79
C VAL A 156 3.62 -11.61 9.29
N ALA A 157 2.59 -11.67 8.47
CA ALA A 157 2.73 -11.56 7.01
C ALA A 157 3.34 -10.21 6.62
N MET A 158 2.87 -9.11 7.21
CA MET A 158 3.45 -7.78 6.96
C MET A 158 4.92 -7.69 7.41
N ALA A 159 5.26 -8.28 8.57
CA ALA A 159 6.64 -8.30 9.03
C ALA A 159 7.55 -9.09 8.09
N ILE A 160 7.12 -10.28 7.64
CA ILE A 160 7.86 -11.09 6.66
C ILE A 160 7.97 -10.31 5.33
N GLY A 161 6.87 -9.70 4.85
CA GLY A 161 6.90 -8.87 3.64
C GLY A 161 7.97 -7.80 3.70
N ARG A 162 8.06 -7.08 4.83
CA ARG A 162 9.09 -6.05 5.06
C ARG A 162 10.52 -6.59 5.09
N MET A 163 10.71 -7.87 5.30
CA MET A 163 12.04 -8.50 5.28
C MET A 163 12.47 -8.94 3.89
N VAL A 164 11.51 -9.26 3.01
CA VAL A 164 11.79 -9.91 1.70
C VAL A 164 11.34 -9.07 0.48
N TYR A 165 10.70 -7.92 0.70
CA TYR A 165 10.25 -7.06 -0.41
C TYR A 165 11.42 -6.41 -1.14
N TYR A 166 11.16 -5.95 -2.33
CA TYR A 166 11.94 -4.90 -2.97
C TYR A 166 11.04 -3.89 -3.69
N GLU A 167 11.58 -2.70 -3.85
CA GLU A 167 10.95 -1.59 -4.54
C GLU A 167 12.03 -0.78 -5.24
N GLY A 168 11.84 -0.49 -6.50
CA GLY A 168 12.74 0.32 -7.29
C GLY A 168 11.99 1.36 -8.10
N GLN A 169 12.64 2.48 -8.36
CA GLN A 169 12.16 3.50 -9.29
C GLN A 169 13.09 3.55 -10.48
N VAL A 170 12.52 3.72 -11.66
CA VAL A 170 13.25 3.86 -12.91
C VAL A 170 12.54 4.87 -13.81
N ILE A 171 13.32 5.76 -14.40
CA ILE A 171 12.88 6.71 -15.40
C ILE A 171 13.29 6.17 -16.77
N VAL A 172 12.31 5.96 -17.64
CA VAL A 172 12.53 5.44 -19.00
C VAL A 172 11.99 6.46 -20.01
N ILE A 173 12.83 6.85 -20.96
CA ILE A 173 12.42 7.77 -22.05
C ILE A 173 11.54 6.98 -23.00
N ALA A 174 10.37 7.52 -23.34
CA ALA A 174 9.45 6.92 -24.29
C ALA A 174 9.86 7.34 -25.72
N SER A 175 10.36 6.41 -26.51
CA SER A 175 10.81 6.69 -27.86
C SER A 175 10.93 5.43 -28.72
N ASP A 176 10.57 5.52 -29.99
CA ASP A 176 10.83 4.50 -31.01
C ASP A 176 12.13 4.77 -31.80
N ARG A 177 12.94 5.73 -31.34
CA ARG A 177 14.21 6.08 -31.98
C ARG A 177 15.33 5.16 -31.53
N ASP A 178 16.12 4.66 -32.46
CA ASP A 178 17.26 3.77 -32.19
C ASP A 178 18.41 4.44 -31.40
N ASP A 179 18.49 5.80 -31.41
CA ASP A 179 19.51 6.57 -30.72
C ASP A 179 19.10 6.95 -29.26
N VAL A 180 17.92 6.56 -28.83
CA VAL A 180 17.39 6.82 -27.49
C VAL A 180 17.19 5.49 -26.74
N ASN A 181 17.70 5.43 -25.51
CA ASN A 181 17.47 4.25 -24.69
C ASN A 181 16.07 4.30 -24.07
N SER A 182 15.13 3.55 -24.67
CA SER A 182 13.75 3.36 -24.20
C SER A 182 13.55 2.09 -23.39
N GLN A 183 14.62 1.34 -23.09
CA GLN A 183 14.53 0.02 -22.47
C GLN A 183 14.97 0.02 -21.02
N PHE A 184 14.22 -0.71 -20.20
CA PHE A 184 14.55 -1.07 -18.83
C PHE A 184 14.51 -2.59 -18.64
N CYS A 185 15.55 -3.15 -18.01
CA CYS A 185 15.58 -4.58 -17.67
C CYS A 185 15.75 -4.77 -16.16
N ASN A 186 14.84 -5.52 -15.54
CA ASN A 186 14.90 -5.91 -14.14
C ASN A 186 15.83 -7.13 -13.95
N THR A 187 17.10 -6.94 -14.22
CA THR A 187 18.13 -7.99 -14.14
C THR A 187 19.19 -7.72 -13.06
N ALA A 188 19.32 -6.46 -12.65
CA ALA A 188 20.26 -6.04 -11.63
C ALA A 188 19.72 -4.82 -10.86
N THR A 189 20.07 -4.70 -9.58
CA THR A 189 19.68 -3.54 -8.76
C THR A 189 20.28 -2.23 -9.27
N ALA A 190 21.41 -2.30 -9.97
CA ALA A 190 22.06 -1.15 -10.59
C ALA A 190 21.29 -0.55 -11.77
N ASN A 191 20.29 -1.24 -12.31
CA ASN A 191 19.47 -0.76 -13.41
C ASN A 191 18.36 0.20 -12.95
N PHE A 192 18.20 0.38 -11.64
CA PHE A 192 17.25 1.31 -11.06
C PHE A 192 17.91 2.64 -10.69
N ASP A 193 17.20 3.74 -10.86
CA ASP A 193 17.61 5.05 -10.38
C ASP A 193 17.58 5.15 -8.85
N SER A 194 16.64 4.44 -8.23
CA SER A 194 16.53 4.28 -6.79
C SER A 194 16.05 2.87 -6.45
N PHE A 195 16.72 2.20 -5.53
CA PHE A 195 16.37 0.83 -5.13
C PHE A 195 16.36 0.68 -3.61
N ARG A 196 15.31 0.06 -3.10
CA ARG A 196 15.14 -0.27 -1.67
C ARG A 196 14.70 -1.72 -1.55
N ALA A 197 15.25 -2.41 -0.57
CA ALA A 197 14.91 -3.80 -0.32
C ALA A 197 14.81 -4.11 1.18
N GLY A 198 14.14 -5.20 1.49
CA GLY A 198 14.06 -5.75 2.83
C GLY A 198 15.38 -6.36 3.29
N LEU A 199 15.52 -6.55 4.59
CA LEU A 199 16.75 -7.01 5.24
C LEU A 199 17.25 -8.39 4.72
N LEU A 200 16.36 -9.26 4.26
CA LEU A 200 16.69 -10.60 3.77
C LEU A 200 16.87 -10.66 2.24
N PHE A 201 16.68 -9.55 1.54
CA PHE A 201 16.95 -9.49 0.11
C PHE A 201 18.45 -9.19 -0.11
N ASP A 202 19.14 -10.09 -0.77
CA ASP A 202 20.60 -10.06 -0.96
C ASP A 202 21.05 -9.44 -2.31
N GLY A 203 20.10 -8.87 -3.08
CA GLY A 203 20.35 -8.32 -4.42
C GLY A 203 20.21 -9.34 -5.55
N THR A 204 19.99 -10.60 -5.23
CA THR A 204 19.68 -11.67 -6.19
C THR A 204 18.18 -12.01 -6.16
N GLY A 205 17.69 -12.78 -7.09
CA GLY A 205 16.28 -13.21 -7.09
C GLY A 205 15.30 -12.14 -7.58
N LEU A 206 15.78 -11.16 -8.34
CA LEU A 206 14.90 -10.27 -9.11
C LEU A 206 14.12 -11.10 -10.15
N ASN A 207 12.85 -10.77 -10.36
CA ASN A 207 12.07 -11.35 -11.44
C ASN A 207 12.59 -10.80 -12.78
N THR A 208 13.19 -11.66 -13.60
CA THR A 208 13.85 -11.25 -14.84
C THR A 208 12.82 -10.89 -15.91
N TYR A 209 12.79 -9.64 -16.32
CA TYR A 209 12.01 -9.15 -17.46
C TYR A 209 12.66 -7.87 -18.01
N CYS A 210 12.31 -7.53 -19.25
CA CYS A 210 12.61 -6.23 -19.85
C CYS A 210 11.33 -5.54 -20.30
N LEU A 211 11.36 -4.22 -20.28
CA LEU A 211 10.34 -3.33 -20.81
C LEU A 211 10.98 -2.45 -21.88
N ASP A 212 10.26 -2.18 -22.96
CA ASP A 212 10.60 -1.19 -23.97
C ASP A 212 9.43 -0.20 -24.06
N VAL A 213 9.70 1.09 -23.87
CA VAL A 213 8.69 2.12 -23.74
C VAL A 213 8.60 2.90 -25.06
N HIS A 214 7.57 2.61 -25.83
CA HIS A 214 7.38 3.18 -27.16
C HIS A 214 6.83 4.58 -27.11
N ASN A 215 5.81 4.79 -26.31
CA ASN A 215 5.10 6.06 -26.24
C ASN A 215 4.61 6.35 -24.82
N PHE A 216 4.60 7.62 -24.50
CA PHE A 216 3.90 8.14 -23.32
C PHE A 216 2.88 9.18 -23.78
N SER A 217 1.70 9.17 -23.23
CA SER A 217 0.68 10.16 -23.51
C SER A 217 0.08 10.73 -22.22
N ALA A 218 0.16 12.04 -22.11
CA ALA A 218 -0.46 12.82 -21.04
C ALA A 218 -1.59 13.66 -21.62
N ASN A 219 -2.81 13.46 -21.15
CA ASN A 219 -3.94 14.31 -21.50
C ASN A 219 -4.22 15.29 -20.37
N TYR A 220 -4.49 16.52 -20.74
CA TYR A 220 -4.77 17.60 -19.81
C TYR A 220 -6.06 18.31 -20.16
N LEU A 221 -6.77 18.78 -19.14
CA LEU A 221 -7.91 19.68 -19.29
C LEU A 221 -7.44 21.07 -19.72
N PRO A 222 -8.32 21.92 -20.28
CA PRO A 222 -7.95 23.27 -20.71
C PRO A 222 -7.32 24.17 -19.63
N ASN A 223 -7.55 23.84 -18.36
CA ASN A 223 -6.95 24.55 -17.21
C ASN A 223 -5.58 24.01 -16.80
N GLY A 224 -5.00 23.03 -17.56
CA GLY A 224 -3.73 22.40 -17.24
C GLY A 224 -3.80 21.25 -16.24
N GLN A 225 -4.98 20.94 -15.71
CA GLN A 225 -5.13 19.79 -14.81
C GLN A 225 -5.00 18.46 -15.57
N ALA A 226 -4.25 17.52 -14.99
CA ALA A 226 -4.12 16.18 -15.56
C ALA A 226 -5.46 15.45 -15.62
N ASP A 227 -5.76 14.87 -16.78
CA ASP A 227 -6.93 14.02 -17.02
C ASP A 227 -6.55 12.54 -17.03
N SER A 228 -5.58 12.15 -17.87
CA SER A 228 -5.13 10.77 -17.95
C SER A 228 -3.68 10.65 -18.37
N PHE A 229 -3.00 9.63 -17.83
CA PHE A 229 -1.63 9.26 -18.17
C PHE A 229 -1.57 7.80 -18.61
N ARG A 230 -0.89 7.53 -19.71
CA ARG A 230 -0.71 6.21 -20.31
C ARG A 230 0.68 6.06 -20.86
N SER A 231 1.22 4.85 -20.76
CA SER A 231 2.47 4.47 -21.38
C SER A 231 2.27 3.17 -22.15
N ASP A 232 2.60 3.18 -23.43
CA ASP A 232 2.56 1.99 -24.29
C ASP A 232 3.92 1.31 -24.23
N VAL A 233 3.93 0.05 -23.81
CA VAL A 233 5.15 -0.72 -23.59
C VAL A 233 5.10 -2.06 -24.29
N SER A 234 6.26 -2.54 -24.75
CA SER A 234 6.51 -3.95 -25.03
C SER A 234 7.27 -4.58 -23.88
N TYR A 235 7.01 -5.85 -23.59
CA TYR A 235 7.71 -6.55 -22.53
C TYR A 235 7.99 -8.01 -22.87
N ALA A 236 9.06 -8.54 -22.29
CA ALA A 236 9.42 -9.96 -22.31
C ALA A 236 9.83 -10.43 -20.92
N VAL A 237 9.62 -11.72 -20.61
CA VAL A 237 9.87 -12.30 -19.29
C VAL A 237 10.77 -13.52 -19.42
N GLY A 238 11.72 -13.68 -18.50
CA GLY A 238 12.63 -14.82 -18.46
C GLY A 238 13.48 -14.93 -19.73
N ASP A 239 13.53 -16.08 -20.36
CA ASP A 239 14.36 -16.32 -21.54
C ASP A 239 13.90 -15.53 -22.79
N GLU A 240 12.64 -15.08 -22.83
CA GLU A 240 12.10 -14.26 -23.92
C GLU A 240 12.81 -12.90 -24.06
N ILE A 241 13.48 -12.40 -23.02
CA ILE A 241 14.25 -11.15 -23.08
C ILE A 241 15.40 -11.15 -24.12
N ASN A 242 15.87 -12.34 -24.47
CA ASN A 242 16.94 -12.51 -25.46
C ASN A 242 16.41 -12.60 -26.90
N THR A 243 15.11 -12.48 -27.11
CA THR A 243 14.50 -12.47 -28.44
C THR A 243 14.44 -11.04 -29.01
N ASP A 244 14.13 -10.91 -30.30
CA ASP A 244 13.92 -9.62 -30.93
C ASP A 244 12.77 -8.87 -30.23
N SER A 245 13.01 -7.63 -29.79
CA SER A 245 12.04 -6.79 -29.11
C SER A 245 10.76 -6.56 -29.92
N ALA A 246 10.83 -6.63 -31.25
CA ALA A 246 9.66 -6.58 -32.13
C ALA A 246 8.66 -7.74 -31.89
N THR A 247 9.09 -8.82 -31.22
CA THR A 247 8.24 -9.99 -30.90
C THR A 247 7.67 -9.93 -29.49
N TRP A 248 8.04 -8.95 -28.70
CA TRP A 248 7.59 -8.81 -27.31
C TRP A 248 6.09 -8.51 -27.20
N LYS A 249 5.52 -8.81 -26.06
CA LYS A 249 4.09 -8.59 -25.80
C LYS A 249 3.84 -7.11 -25.53
N HIS A 250 2.81 -6.56 -26.18
CA HIS A 250 2.40 -5.17 -25.97
C HIS A 250 1.37 -5.03 -24.86
N GLN A 251 1.50 -3.98 -24.06
CA GLN A 251 0.51 -3.61 -23.05
C GLN A 251 0.55 -2.12 -22.75
N GLU A 252 -0.60 -1.54 -22.46
CA GLU A 252 -0.74 -0.18 -21.92
C GLU A 252 -0.62 -0.23 -20.38
N ILE A 253 0.19 0.66 -19.82
CA ILE A 253 0.27 0.92 -18.37
C ILE A 253 -0.39 2.28 -18.12
N SER A 254 -1.36 2.34 -17.22
CA SER A 254 -2.02 3.59 -16.84
C SER A 254 -2.18 3.71 -15.33
N VAL A 255 -2.58 4.88 -14.86
CA VAL A 255 -2.82 5.11 -13.43
C VAL A 255 -3.82 4.08 -12.91
N ASN A 256 -3.50 3.41 -11.79
CA ASN A 256 -4.24 2.31 -11.18
C ASN A 256 -4.33 1.00 -12.01
N HIS A 257 -3.71 0.92 -13.18
CA HIS A 257 -3.62 -0.29 -13.98
C HIS A 257 -2.16 -0.69 -14.22
N PRO A 258 -1.49 -1.24 -13.19
CA PRO A 258 -0.08 -1.62 -13.30
C PRO A 258 0.11 -2.86 -14.16
N LEU A 259 1.23 -2.94 -14.84
CA LEU A 259 1.70 -4.18 -15.46
C LEU A 259 2.16 -5.16 -14.37
N ARG A 260 1.84 -6.45 -14.54
CA ARG A 260 2.16 -7.51 -13.57
C ARG A 260 3.04 -8.57 -14.24
N LEU A 261 4.28 -8.69 -13.76
CA LEU A 261 5.28 -9.59 -14.34
C LEU A 261 5.97 -10.43 -13.25
N GLY A 262 5.78 -11.75 -13.27
CA GLY A 262 6.50 -12.66 -12.39
C GLY A 262 6.29 -12.44 -10.87
N GLY A 263 5.26 -11.69 -10.48
CA GLY A 263 5.01 -11.28 -9.09
C GLY A 263 5.28 -9.80 -8.83
N ASP A 264 6.02 -9.14 -9.72
CA ASP A 264 6.24 -7.70 -9.68
C ASP A 264 5.02 -6.94 -10.18
N ARG A 265 4.92 -5.72 -9.72
CA ARG A 265 3.98 -4.71 -10.22
C ARG A 265 4.75 -3.49 -10.67
N VAL A 266 4.56 -3.12 -11.92
CA VAL A 266 5.13 -1.91 -12.52
C VAL A 266 4.03 -0.86 -12.57
N TYR A 267 4.15 0.15 -11.72
CA TYR A 267 3.21 1.26 -11.62
C TYR A 267 3.74 2.47 -12.37
N LEU A 268 2.86 3.17 -13.06
CA LEU A 268 3.14 4.50 -13.58
C LEU A 268 3.00 5.52 -12.43
N GLN A 269 4.12 6.17 -12.04
CA GLN A 269 4.17 7.11 -10.93
C GLN A 269 4.13 8.57 -11.38
N GLY A 270 4.72 8.86 -12.54
CA GLY A 270 4.83 10.21 -13.06
C GLY A 270 5.45 10.23 -14.43
N HIS A 271 5.65 11.44 -14.93
CA HIS A 271 6.31 11.67 -16.21
C HIS A 271 7.07 13.00 -16.19
N GLY A 272 7.77 13.29 -17.26
CA GLY A 272 8.44 14.55 -17.50
C GLY A 272 9.02 14.56 -18.91
N PHE A 273 9.96 15.47 -19.13
CA PHE A 273 10.52 15.73 -20.46
C PHE A 273 12.03 15.54 -20.49
N ALA A 274 12.50 15.00 -21.59
CA ALA A 274 13.91 14.78 -21.88
C ALA A 274 14.31 15.58 -23.13
N PRO A 275 14.84 16.78 -22.96
CA PRO A 275 15.34 17.59 -24.08
C PRO A 275 16.48 16.89 -24.82
N THR A 276 16.47 17.02 -26.13
CA THR A 276 17.48 16.48 -27.06
C THR A 276 18.33 17.60 -27.62
N PHE A 277 19.64 17.47 -27.45
CA PHE A 277 20.62 18.38 -28.01
C PHE A 277 21.56 17.64 -28.93
N THR A 278 21.87 18.27 -30.05
CA THR A 278 22.93 17.83 -30.98
C THR A 278 24.06 18.84 -30.95
N ILE A 279 25.27 18.37 -30.73
CA ILE A 279 26.48 19.16 -30.90
C ILE A 279 27.19 18.72 -32.18
N LYS A 280 27.46 19.68 -33.06
CA LYS A 280 28.31 19.52 -34.24
C LYS A 280 29.63 20.21 -33.98
N TRP A 281 30.70 19.44 -33.96
CA TRP A 281 32.06 19.93 -33.71
C TRP A 281 32.69 20.50 -34.97
N PRO A 282 33.75 21.35 -34.85
CA PRO A 282 34.41 21.95 -36.01
C PRO A 282 34.97 20.93 -37.01
N ASN A 283 35.27 19.71 -36.58
CA ASN A 283 35.70 18.59 -37.43
C ASN A 283 34.53 17.94 -38.23
N GLY A 284 33.28 18.39 -38.00
CA GLY A 284 32.07 17.89 -38.66
C GLY A 284 31.43 16.71 -37.98
N GLU A 285 32.02 16.15 -36.89
CA GLU A 285 31.41 15.07 -36.13
C GLU A 285 30.21 15.60 -35.30
N GLU A 286 29.12 14.84 -35.28
CA GLU A 286 27.91 15.17 -34.55
C GLU A 286 27.67 14.18 -33.44
N ARG A 287 27.17 14.67 -32.29
CA ARG A 287 26.70 13.84 -31.16
C ARG A 287 25.39 14.37 -30.66
N THR A 288 24.44 13.46 -30.53
CA THR A 288 23.11 13.75 -30.00
C THR A 288 22.95 13.07 -28.65
N GLN A 289 22.36 13.78 -27.70
CA GLN A 289 21.98 13.23 -26.39
C GLN A 289 20.59 13.71 -26.04
N THR A 290 19.79 12.78 -25.53
CA THR A 290 18.47 13.01 -24.92
C THR A 290 18.59 12.73 -23.42
N VAL A 291 18.34 13.72 -22.58
CA VAL A 291 18.59 13.63 -21.13
C VAL A 291 17.35 14.10 -20.37
N GLN A 292 16.93 13.32 -19.40
CA GLN A 292 15.79 13.69 -18.54
C GLN A 292 16.08 14.95 -17.73
N PHE A 293 15.15 15.91 -17.76
CA PHE A 293 15.15 17.08 -16.92
C PHE A 293 14.17 16.89 -15.77
N ARG A 294 14.53 17.39 -14.60
CA ARG A 294 13.68 17.32 -13.41
C ARG A 294 12.63 18.42 -13.46
N PRO A 295 11.34 18.10 -13.34
CA PRO A 295 10.30 19.12 -13.19
C PRO A 295 10.49 19.91 -11.89
N ASP A 296 10.67 21.22 -12.01
CA ASP A 296 10.71 22.16 -10.87
C ASP A 296 9.31 22.66 -10.54
N ASP A 297 8.42 22.71 -11.54
CA ASP A 297 6.98 22.96 -11.37
C ASP A 297 6.18 21.80 -11.91
N LEU A 298 5.43 21.13 -11.04
CA LEU A 298 4.58 20.00 -11.40
C LEU A 298 3.23 20.39 -12.02
N THR A 299 2.94 21.71 -12.10
CA THR A 299 1.71 22.21 -12.71
C THR A 299 1.86 22.39 -14.21
N PHE A 300 2.93 23.06 -14.63
CA PHE A 300 3.20 23.36 -16.03
C PHE A 300 4.51 22.76 -16.54
N PHE A 301 5.18 21.94 -15.75
CA PHE A 301 6.36 21.16 -16.09
C PHE A 301 7.56 21.99 -16.59
N LEU A 302 7.73 23.23 -16.09
CA LEU A 302 9.01 23.89 -16.22
C LEU A 302 10.06 23.00 -15.53
N SER A 303 11.07 22.58 -16.29
CA SER A 303 12.02 21.57 -15.86
C SER A 303 13.44 22.09 -15.96
N SER A 304 14.34 21.60 -15.10
CA SER A 304 15.77 21.94 -15.14
C SER A 304 16.65 20.70 -15.24
N GLY A 305 17.81 20.87 -15.86
CA GLY A 305 18.76 19.78 -16.03
C GLY A 305 20.09 20.19 -16.63
N VAL A 306 20.96 19.20 -16.78
CA VAL A 306 22.31 19.36 -17.29
C VAL A 306 22.63 18.27 -18.32
N VAL A 307 23.15 18.69 -19.47
CA VAL A 307 23.67 17.78 -20.50
C VAL A 307 25.18 18.01 -20.65
N ARG A 308 25.95 16.92 -20.69
CA ARG A 308 27.42 16.97 -20.76
C ARG A 308 27.92 16.20 -21.95
N PHE A 309 28.80 16.85 -22.72
CA PHE A 309 29.38 16.29 -23.93
C PHE A 309 30.89 16.26 -23.85
N ASP A 310 31.46 15.15 -24.27
CA ASP A 310 32.89 14.99 -24.54
C ASP A 310 33.17 15.31 -26.01
N PRO A 311 34.29 15.99 -26.31
CA PRO A 311 34.73 16.12 -27.67
C PRO A 311 35.03 14.79 -28.36
N PRO A 312 34.98 14.71 -29.69
CA PRO A 312 35.32 13.52 -30.46
C PRO A 312 36.71 12.96 -30.11
N ALA A 313 36.82 11.64 -30.14
CA ALA A 313 38.08 10.95 -29.86
C ALA A 313 39.15 11.36 -30.91
N GLY A 314 40.34 11.74 -30.45
CA GLY A 314 41.45 12.14 -31.29
C GLY A 314 41.38 13.56 -31.85
N MET A 315 40.35 14.35 -31.53
CA MET A 315 40.27 15.76 -31.90
C MET A 315 41.31 16.62 -31.17
N TYR A 316 41.59 16.26 -29.93
CA TYR A 316 42.61 16.91 -29.08
C TYR A 316 43.73 15.93 -28.72
N PRO A 317 44.99 16.37 -28.67
CA PRO A 317 46.16 15.49 -28.58
C PRO A 317 46.29 14.81 -27.22
N ASP A 318 45.83 15.43 -26.16
CA ASP A 318 45.95 14.89 -24.82
C ASP A 318 44.63 15.06 -24.00
N LEU A 319 44.58 14.39 -22.84
CA LEU A 319 43.43 14.40 -21.97
C LEU A 319 43.15 15.79 -21.35
N TYR A 320 44.19 16.57 -21.10
CA TYR A 320 44.02 17.89 -20.50
C TYR A 320 43.36 18.84 -21.49
N GLU A 321 43.84 18.89 -22.72
CA GLU A 321 43.22 19.71 -23.77
C GLU A 321 41.79 19.24 -24.08
N ARG A 322 41.56 17.92 -24.15
CA ARG A 322 40.20 17.38 -24.32
C ARG A 322 39.24 17.88 -23.24
N ARG A 323 39.66 17.85 -21.95
CA ARG A 323 38.84 18.35 -20.84
C ARG A 323 38.52 19.82 -20.91
N GLN A 324 39.47 20.65 -21.38
CA GLN A 324 39.24 22.08 -21.56
C GLN A 324 38.19 22.41 -22.65
N HIS A 325 37.90 21.44 -23.51
CA HIS A 325 36.92 21.58 -24.61
C HIS A 325 35.65 20.77 -24.40
N GLN A 326 35.47 20.17 -23.24
CA GLN A 326 34.19 19.57 -22.88
C GLN A 326 33.11 20.66 -22.82
N ILE A 327 31.88 20.29 -23.21
CA ILE A 327 30.74 21.20 -23.21
C ILE A 327 29.73 20.73 -22.18
N THR A 328 29.24 21.66 -21.40
CA THR A 328 28.14 21.41 -20.45
C THR A 328 27.04 22.43 -20.69
N ILE A 329 25.83 21.94 -20.87
CA ILE A 329 24.62 22.74 -21.07
C ILE A 329 23.78 22.58 -19.81
N GLN A 330 23.52 23.68 -19.11
CA GLN A 330 22.60 23.70 -17.97
C GLN A 330 21.50 24.70 -18.27
N GLY A 331 20.26 24.33 -17.97
CA GLY A 331 19.17 25.28 -18.19
C GLY A 331 17.79 24.78 -17.85
N LEU A 332 16.83 25.54 -18.35
CA LEU A 332 15.39 25.30 -18.19
C LEU A 332 14.83 24.81 -19.54
N PHE A 333 13.86 23.93 -19.42
CA PHE A 333 13.00 23.45 -20.50
C PHE A 333 11.56 23.76 -20.17
N ALA A 334 10.82 24.32 -21.12
CA ALA A 334 9.37 24.52 -21.05
C ALA A 334 8.67 23.73 -22.15
N PRO A 335 7.68 22.87 -21.85
CA PRO A 335 6.92 22.14 -22.88
C PRO A 335 6.01 23.05 -23.71
N THR A 336 5.50 24.13 -23.13
CA THR A 336 4.80 25.23 -23.81
C THR A 336 5.36 26.56 -23.34
N ALA A 337 6.25 27.13 -24.13
CA ALA A 337 7.00 28.30 -23.73
C ALA A 337 6.12 29.54 -23.52
N ALA A 338 6.39 30.25 -22.44
CA ALA A 338 5.88 31.59 -22.17
C ALA A 338 7.06 32.48 -21.83
N TRP A 339 7.24 33.52 -22.62
CA TRP A 339 8.34 34.45 -22.50
C TRP A 339 7.92 35.72 -21.75
N SER A 340 8.76 36.19 -20.85
CA SER A 340 8.57 37.42 -20.07
C SER A 340 9.90 38.17 -19.93
N GLY A 341 9.90 39.32 -19.24
CA GLY A 341 11.02 40.22 -19.14
C GLY A 341 11.00 41.28 -20.27
N ASP A 342 11.82 42.34 -20.12
CA ASP A 342 11.83 43.47 -21.05
C ASP A 342 12.29 43.08 -22.48
N ASN A 343 13.07 42.01 -22.61
CA ASN A 343 13.59 41.48 -23.87
C ASN A 343 13.02 40.08 -24.22
N ASN A 344 11.97 39.61 -23.55
CA ASN A 344 11.49 38.21 -23.63
C ASN A 344 12.61 37.18 -23.36
N ASP A 345 13.40 37.43 -22.31
CA ASP A 345 14.59 36.64 -22.00
C ASP A 345 14.34 35.64 -20.82
N ILE A 346 13.20 35.76 -20.16
CA ILE A 346 12.82 34.87 -19.08
C ILE A 346 11.82 33.80 -19.56
N LEU A 347 12.27 32.54 -19.58
CA LEU A 347 11.44 31.40 -19.94
C LEU A 347 10.61 30.93 -18.74
N SER A 348 9.33 30.76 -18.98
CA SER A 348 8.41 30.03 -18.11
C SER A 348 7.57 29.04 -18.94
N SER A 349 6.79 28.18 -18.29
CA SER A 349 5.85 27.29 -18.98
C SER A 349 4.42 27.74 -18.70
N SER A 350 3.59 27.76 -19.73
CA SER A 350 2.18 28.17 -19.65
C SER A 350 1.19 26.99 -19.70
N TYR A 351 1.65 25.81 -20.10
CA TYR A 351 0.82 24.62 -20.24
C TYR A 351 1.69 23.35 -20.16
N PRO A 352 1.20 22.26 -19.55
CA PRO A 352 1.99 21.06 -19.27
C PRO A 352 2.26 20.16 -20.48
N ALA A 353 1.51 20.28 -21.57
CA ALA A 353 1.75 19.50 -22.79
C ALA A 353 2.82 20.14 -23.70
N MET A 354 3.45 19.33 -24.53
CA MET A 354 4.53 19.74 -25.44
C MET A 354 3.98 20.40 -26.72
N ASN A 355 3.39 21.62 -26.56
CA ASN A 355 2.80 22.34 -27.69
C ASN A 355 3.81 23.29 -28.39
N ASP A 356 4.67 23.94 -27.60
CA ASP A 356 5.68 24.89 -28.11
C ASP A 356 6.97 24.78 -27.26
N PRO A 357 7.75 23.70 -27.44
CA PRO A 357 8.92 23.42 -26.64
C PRO A 357 10.04 24.40 -26.84
N ALA A 358 10.60 24.92 -25.75
CA ALA A 358 11.75 25.81 -25.77
C ALA A 358 12.67 25.58 -24.55
N VAL A 359 13.93 26.05 -24.72
CA VAL A 359 14.94 25.99 -23.67
C VAL A 359 15.56 27.36 -23.43
N ALA A 360 15.90 27.66 -22.19
CA ALA A 360 16.77 28.75 -21.80
C ALA A 360 18.01 28.15 -21.13
N ILE A 361 19.14 28.18 -21.82
CA ILE A 361 20.35 27.43 -21.44
C ILE A 361 21.55 28.35 -21.25
N ASP A 362 22.37 27.95 -20.27
CA ASP A 362 23.73 28.44 -20.05
C ASP A 362 24.72 27.39 -20.57
N ILE A 363 25.60 27.80 -21.43
CA ILE A 363 26.62 26.94 -22.04
C ILE A 363 27.95 27.18 -21.33
N TYR A 364 28.55 26.09 -20.87
CA TYR A 364 29.85 26.11 -20.21
C TYR A 364 30.87 25.29 -20.99
N ARG A 365 32.13 25.69 -20.90
CA ARG A 365 33.27 24.96 -21.44
C ARG A 365 34.31 24.71 -20.35
N GLY A 366 34.96 23.56 -20.39
CA GLY A 366 35.97 23.15 -19.42
C GLY A 366 35.72 21.76 -18.87
N ASP A 367 36.55 21.37 -17.88
CA ASP A 367 36.47 20.06 -17.24
C ASP A 367 35.12 19.87 -16.47
N ASN A 368 34.24 19.08 -17.08
CA ASN A 368 32.92 18.81 -16.53
C ASN A 368 32.87 17.62 -15.58
N GLY A 369 34.02 17.00 -15.29
CA GLY A 369 34.17 15.91 -14.33
C GLY A 369 33.73 14.53 -14.82
N LEU A 370 33.35 14.34 -16.08
CA LEU A 370 32.97 13.01 -16.62
C LEU A 370 34.09 11.98 -16.49
N ASP A 371 35.35 12.42 -16.62
CA ASP A 371 36.53 11.56 -16.53
C ASP A 371 37.11 11.43 -15.13
N SER A 372 36.50 12.07 -14.12
CA SER A 372 37.06 12.14 -12.75
C SER A 372 36.83 10.87 -11.93
N GLY A 373 35.91 10.00 -12.39
CA GLY A 373 35.44 8.83 -11.63
C GLY A 373 34.60 9.19 -10.40
N THR A 374 34.29 10.48 -10.21
CA THR A 374 33.38 10.94 -9.14
C THR A 374 31.96 11.05 -9.64
N SER A 375 31.00 10.71 -8.79
CA SER A 375 29.59 10.84 -9.08
C SER A 375 29.22 12.32 -9.35
N GLN A 376 28.59 12.59 -10.48
CA GLN A 376 28.10 13.91 -10.86
C GLN A 376 26.58 13.98 -10.71
N ASN A 377 26.08 15.13 -10.24
CA ASN A 377 24.65 15.37 -10.26
C ASN A 377 24.17 15.54 -11.69
N ILE A 378 23.12 14.79 -12.08
CA ILE A 378 22.60 14.83 -13.46
C ILE A 378 21.71 16.06 -13.74
N PHE A 379 21.26 16.77 -12.69
CA PHE A 379 20.35 17.91 -12.82
C PHE A 379 21.01 19.26 -12.60
N THR A 380 22.17 19.30 -11.94
CA THR A 380 22.88 20.55 -11.62
C THR A 380 24.38 20.40 -11.84
N ILE A 381 25.05 21.51 -12.19
CA ILE A 381 26.51 21.62 -12.17
C ILE A 381 26.95 21.80 -10.71
N ASP A 382 28.10 21.21 -10.33
CA ASP A 382 28.73 21.52 -9.05
C ASP A 382 29.21 22.99 -9.08
N PRO A 383 28.69 23.86 -8.20
CA PRO A 383 29.11 25.25 -8.13
C PRO A 383 30.64 25.42 -7.92
N THR A 384 31.29 24.42 -7.31
CA THR A 384 32.74 24.43 -7.10
C THR A 384 33.49 24.45 -8.43
N GLN A 385 33.02 23.70 -9.44
CA GLN A 385 33.66 23.68 -10.78
C GLN A 385 33.63 25.05 -11.45
N VAL A 386 32.54 25.80 -11.22
CA VAL A 386 32.44 27.18 -11.78
C VAL A 386 33.29 28.16 -10.99
N HIS A 387 33.28 28.07 -9.64
CA HIS A 387 34.08 28.96 -8.76
C HIS A 387 35.59 28.77 -8.91
N THR A 388 36.04 27.53 -9.15
CA THR A 388 37.45 27.23 -9.37
C THR A 388 37.92 27.52 -10.78
N GLY A 389 37.02 27.86 -11.71
CA GLY A 389 37.34 28.11 -13.13
C GLY A 389 37.55 26.83 -13.94
N GLN A 390 37.21 25.66 -13.39
CA GLN A 390 37.21 24.41 -14.16
C GLN A 390 36.18 24.43 -15.28
N LEU A 391 34.98 24.98 -15.01
CA LEU A 391 33.92 25.26 -15.97
C LEU A 391 33.75 26.78 -16.10
N GLN A 392 33.83 27.28 -17.29
CA GLN A 392 33.64 28.70 -17.62
C GLN A 392 32.34 28.85 -18.42
N LYS A 393 31.47 29.75 -17.98
CA LYS A 393 30.27 30.11 -18.76
C LYS A 393 30.69 30.86 -20.00
N ILE A 394 30.29 30.35 -21.16
CA ILE A 394 30.59 30.94 -22.47
C ILE A 394 29.45 31.84 -22.89
N GLU A 395 28.20 31.32 -22.87
CA GLU A 395 27.07 32.00 -23.44
C GLU A 395 25.76 31.63 -22.70
N ARG A 396 24.78 32.51 -22.79
CA ARG A 396 23.39 32.23 -22.42
C ARG A 396 22.51 32.44 -23.63
N VAL A 397 21.69 31.45 -23.98
CA VAL A 397 20.87 31.51 -25.19
C VAL A 397 19.48 30.86 -24.92
N ASN A 398 18.49 31.41 -25.58
CA ASN A 398 17.15 30.87 -25.66
C ASN A 398 16.95 30.23 -27.02
N LEU A 399 16.53 28.97 -27.06
CA LEU A 399 16.34 28.22 -28.29
C LEU A 399 14.93 27.62 -28.32
N THR A 400 14.27 27.79 -29.46
CA THR A 400 13.06 27.03 -29.80
C THR A 400 13.45 25.78 -30.59
N LYS A 401 12.49 24.87 -30.79
CA LYS A 401 12.73 23.60 -31.49
C LYS A 401 13.42 23.82 -32.85
N GLN A 402 14.49 23.05 -33.11
CA GLN A 402 15.33 23.09 -34.31
C GLN A 402 16.17 24.38 -34.47
N GLN A 403 16.28 25.19 -33.44
CA GLN A 403 17.21 26.33 -33.45
C GLN A 403 18.59 25.93 -32.96
N SER A 404 19.61 26.61 -33.53
CA SER A 404 21.02 26.40 -33.21
C SER A 404 21.69 27.71 -32.79
N VAL A 405 22.76 27.55 -31.98
CA VAL A 405 23.74 28.59 -31.69
C VAL A 405 25.11 28.10 -32.10
N THR A 406 25.92 28.99 -32.70
CA THR A 406 27.30 28.67 -33.07
C THR A 406 28.27 29.41 -32.17
N LEU A 407 29.17 28.68 -31.51
CA LEU A 407 30.18 29.22 -30.62
C LEU A 407 31.37 29.76 -31.41
N ASP A 408 32.24 30.56 -30.77
CA ASP A 408 33.37 31.23 -31.39
C ASP A 408 34.36 30.28 -32.07
N ASP A 409 34.45 29.02 -31.64
CA ASP A 409 35.33 28.01 -32.25
C ASP A 409 34.68 27.23 -33.39
N GLY A 410 33.45 27.59 -33.77
CA GLY A 410 32.69 26.94 -34.83
C GLY A 410 31.89 25.71 -34.37
N THR A 411 31.86 25.42 -33.10
CA THR A 411 30.96 24.39 -32.54
C THR A 411 29.52 24.87 -32.62
N GLU A 412 28.64 24.06 -33.20
CA GLU A 412 27.21 24.35 -33.31
C GLU A 412 26.42 23.50 -32.31
N ILE A 413 25.53 24.11 -31.55
CA ILE A 413 24.64 23.44 -30.56
C ILE A 413 23.22 23.66 -31.04
N THR A 414 22.50 22.56 -31.26
CA THR A 414 21.11 22.57 -31.75
C THR A 414 20.19 21.99 -30.70
N PHE A 415 19.11 22.69 -30.38
CA PHE A 415 17.99 22.11 -29.62
C PHE A 415 17.05 21.40 -30.59
N VAL A 416 17.10 20.07 -30.62
CA VAL A 416 16.32 19.24 -31.57
C VAL A 416 14.85 19.23 -31.23
N GLY A 417 14.56 19.18 -29.95
CA GLY A 417 13.21 18.99 -29.35
C GLY A 417 13.30 18.26 -28.02
N ALA A 418 12.26 17.58 -27.66
CA ALA A 418 12.26 16.77 -26.45
C ALA A 418 11.42 15.49 -26.64
N GLU A 419 11.76 14.45 -25.90
CA GLU A 419 10.95 13.24 -25.72
C GLU A 419 10.25 13.30 -24.36
N GLU A 420 9.18 12.53 -24.18
CA GLU A 420 8.58 12.32 -22.88
C GLU A 420 9.25 11.13 -22.18
N PHE A 421 9.29 11.13 -20.86
CA PHE A 421 9.70 9.96 -20.09
C PHE A 421 8.61 9.54 -19.13
N ALA A 422 8.55 8.25 -18.85
CA ALA A 422 7.73 7.68 -17.81
C ALA A 422 8.59 7.33 -16.57
N ASN A 423 8.10 7.66 -15.38
CA ASN A 423 8.66 7.21 -14.13
C ASN A 423 7.87 5.99 -13.65
N PHE A 424 8.51 4.84 -13.62
CA PHE A 424 7.91 3.61 -13.13
C PHE A 424 8.40 3.26 -11.75
N GLN A 425 7.48 2.78 -10.92
CA GLN A 425 7.78 2.11 -9.66
C GLN A 425 7.57 0.62 -9.83
N VAL A 426 8.63 -0.14 -9.67
CA VAL A 426 8.60 -1.59 -9.61
C VAL A 426 8.50 -2.00 -8.15
N SER A 427 7.55 -2.85 -7.80
CA SER A 427 7.41 -3.35 -6.44
C SER A 427 7.10 -4.83 -6.40
N TYR A 428 7.77 -5.53 -5.50
CA TYR A 428 7.57 -6.94 -5.20
C TYR A 428 7.29 -7.14 -3.72
N ASP A 429 6.15 -7.72 -3.40
CA ASP A 429 5.81 -8.17 -2.05
C ASP A 429 5.08 -9.52 -2.13
N PRO A 430 5.75 -10.63 -1.82
CA PRO A 430 5.17 -11.97 -1.90
C PRO A 430 4.11 -12.22 -0.82
N THR A 431 4.02 -11.38 0.21
CA THR A 431 3.11 -11.59 1.35
C THR A 431 1.75 -10.93 1.21
N GLN A 432 1.53 -10.11 0.18
CA GLN A 432 0.29 -9.35 -0.02
C GLN A 432 -0.98 -10.23 -0.04
N TYR A 433 -0.91 -11.42 -0.64
CA TYR A 433 -2.04 -12.35 -0.67
C TYR A 433 -2.32 -12.96 0.71
N TRP A 434 -1.30 -13.20 1.52
CA TRP A 434 -1.45 -13.64 2.90
C TRP A 434 -2.08 -12.56 3.78
N VAL A 435 -1.65 -11.30 3.62
CA VAL A 435 -2.26 -10.15 4.29
C VAL A 435 -3.74 -10.06 3.92
N LEU A 436 -4.09 -10.18 2.64
CA LEU A 436 -5.49 -10.20 2.18
C LEU A 436 -6.29 -11.35 2.79
N ALA A 437 -5.75 -12.57 2.77
CA ALA A 437 -6.41 -13.75 3.34
C ALA A 437 -6.70 -13.57 4.84
N PHE A 438 -5.70 -13.13 5.63
CA PHE A 438 -5.89 -12.87 7.04
C PHE A 438 -6.85 -11.70 7.32
N THR A 439 -6.88 -10.71 6.46
CA THR A 439 -7.86 -9.61 6.54
C THR A 439 -9.29 -10.13 6.35
N ILE A 440 -9.53 -10.95 5.32
CA ILE A 440 -10.84 -11.55 5.06
C ILE A 440 -11.28 -12.43 6.25
N VAL A 441 -10.36 -13.26 6.77
CA VAL A 441 -10.64 -14.10 7.95
C VAL A 441 -11.00 -13.24 9.16
N SER A 442 -10.24 -12.16 9.41
CA SER A 442 -10.49 -11.24 10.54
C SER A 442 -11.85 -10.57 10.42
N LEU A 443 -12.20 -10.02 9.25
CA LEU A 443 -13.48 -9.36 9.03
C LEU A 443 -14.66 -10.34 9.15
N GLY A 444 -14.57 -11.52 8.55
CA GLY A 444 -15.60 -12.55 8.66
C GLY A 444 -15.77 -13.04 10.10
N ALA A 445 -14.67 -13.22 10.81
CA ALA A 445 -14.69 -13.58 12.22
C ALA A 445 -15.27 -12.46 13.10
N LEU A 446 -14.97 -11.20 12.83
CA LEU A 446 -15.56 -10.06 13.53
C LEU A 446 -17.08 -10.04 13.37
N VAL A 447 -17.57 -10.16 12.14
CA VAL A 447 -19.03 -10.24 11.86
C VAL A 447 -19.66 -11.42 12.61
N GLY A 448 -19.05 -12.60 12.54
CA GLY A 448 -19.54 -13.78 13.28
C GLY A 448 -19.57 -13.56 14.80
N SER A 449 -18.53 -12.91 15.35
CA SER A 449 -18.47 -12.58 16.79
C SER A 449 -19.54 -11.59 17.23
N LEU A 450 -19.95 -10.67 16.37
CA LEU A 450 -20.98 -9.68 16.66
C LEU A 450 -22.40 -10.22 16.47
N THR A 451 -22.62 -11.09 15.49
CA THR A 451 -23.95 -11.62 15.15
C THR A 451 -24.37 -12.80 16.05
N VAL A 452 -23.42 -13.63 16.48
CA VAL A 452 -23.74 -14.79 17.31
C VAL A 452 -24.06 -14.38 18.74
N LYS A 453 -25.31 -14.64 19.15
CA LYS A 453 -25.82 -14.33 20.49
C LYS A 453 -25.62 -15.53 21.42
N ARG A 454 -25.05 -15.33 22.61
CA ARG A 454 -24.88 -16.40 23.61
C ARG A 454 -26.07 -16.44 24.55
N ARG A 455 -26.80 -17.55 24.52
CA ARG A 455 -28.02 -17.80 25.25
C ARG A 455 -27.83 -18.98 26.22
N ARG A 456 -28.44 -18.90 27.38
CA ARG A 456 -28.48 -19.98 28.35
C ARG A 456 -29.87 -20.12 28.93
N ILE A 457 -30.37 -21.36 29.00
CA ILE A 457 -31.63 -21.72 29.60
C ILE A 457 -31.41 -22.85 30.58
N TRP A 458 -32.04 -22.75 31.73
CA TRP A 458 -32.15 -23.81 32.70
C TRP A 458 -33.59 -24.24 32.78
N VAL A 459 -33.80 -25.58 32.90
CA VAL A 459 -35.10 -26.20 33.07
C VAL A 459 -35.00 -27.11 34.31
N ARG A 460 -35.87 -26.96 35.27
CA ARG A 460 -35.97 -27.78 36.44
C ARG A 460 -37.31 -28.49 36.44
N LEU A 461 -37.30 -29.76 36.76
CA LEU A 461 -38.47 -30.66 36.75
C LEU A 461 -38.76 -31.18 38.12
N GLU A 462 -40.03 -31.10 38.54
CA GLU A 462 -40.54 -31.64 39.76
C GLU A 462 -41.82 -32.46 39.44
N PRO A 463 -41.87 -33.81 39.71
CA PRO A 463 -43.09 -34.59 39.53
C PRO A 463 -44.13 -34.15 40.58
N VAL A 464 -45.30 -33.75 40.08
CA VAL A 464 -46.47 -33.40 40.93
C VAL A 464 -47.33 -34.64 41.16
N SER A 465 -47.52 -35.46 40.12
CA SER A 465 -48.20 -36.75 40.14
C SER A 465 -47.57 -37.67 39.08
N ASP A 466 -48.06 -38.88 38.93
CA ASP A 466 -47.63 -39.84 37.90
C ASP A 466 -47.86 -39.34 36.45
N THR A 467 -48.79 -38.38 36.29
CA THR A 467 -49.21 -37.86 35.01
C THR A 467 -48.88 -36.34 34.81
N GLU A 468 -48.41 -35.68 35.87
CA GLU A 468 -48.17 -34.24 35.87
C GLU A 468 -46.75 -33.89 36.32
N THR A 469 -46.10 -33.02 35.56
CA THR A 469 -44.75 -32.52 35.89
C THR A 469 -44.77 -31.00 35.95
N ARG A 470 -44.28 -30.43 37.04
CA ARG A 470 -44.00 -29.00 37.17
C ARG A 470 -42.67 -28.69 36.47
N VAL A 471 -42.71 -27.72 35.54
CA VAL A 471 -41.55 -27.23 34.78
C VAL A 471 -41.27 -25.80 35.22
N GLU A 472 -40.12 -25.59 35.84
CA GLU A 472 -39.59 -24.26 36.18
C GLU A 472 -38.45 -23.93 35.22
N THR A 473 -38.50 -22.79 34.55
CA THR A 473 -37.48 -22.38 33.60
C THR A 473 -36.88 -21.05 34.00
N ALA A 474 -35.63 -20.81 33.59
CA ALA A 474 -35.02 -19.50 33.67
C ALA A 474 -34.05 -19.27 32.52
N GLY A 475 -34.01 -18.05 31.99
CA GLY A 475 -33.19 -17.65 30.87
C GLY A 475 -32.19 -16.57 31.24
N LEU A 476 -31.00 -16.64 30.63
CA LEU A 476 -29.94 -15.63 30.77
C LEU A 476 -29.30 -15.33 29.42
N ALA A 477 -29.38 -14.07 28.99
CA ALA A 477 -28.53 -13.56 27.89
C ALA A 477 -27.18 -13.19 28.50
N ARG A 478 -26.10 -13.79 28.02
CA ARG A 478 -24.74 -13.47 28.44
C ARG A 478 -24.12 -12.32 27.64
N THR A 479 -24.77 -11.93 26.52
CA THR A 479 -24.32 -10.89 25.62
C THR A 479 -25.48 -9.95 25.35
N ASP A 480 -25.78 -9.65 24.08
CA ASP A 480 -26.90 -8.82 23.71
C ASP A 480 -28.25 -9.35 24.24
N ARG A 481 -29.05 -8.48 24.85
CA ARG A 481 -30.36 -8.80 25.41
C ARG A 481 -31.50 -8.60 24.40
N ALA A 482 -31.25 -7.97 23.25
CA ALA A 482 -32.28 -7.69 22.25
C ALA A 482 -32.93 -9.01 21.77
N GLY A 483 -34.25 -9.05 21.74
CA GLY A 483 -35.07 -10.20 21.33
C GLY A 483 -34.99 -11.43 22.26
N TRP A 484 -34.21 -11.38 23.36
CA TRP A 484 -34.08 -12.53 24.21
C TRP A 484 -35.35 -12.81 25.02
N GLY A 485 -36.11 -11.81 25.40
CA GLY A 485 -37.37 -11.99 26.14
C GLY A 485 -38.37 -12.81 25.29
N GLU A 486 -38.58 -12.46 24.08
CA GLU A 486 -39.48 -13.15 23.13
C GLU A 486 -39.00 -14.57 22.86
N GLU A 487 -37.74 -14.77 22.53
CA GLU A 487 -37.14 -16.09 22.30
C GLU A 487 -37.30 -16.99 23.55
N TYR A 488 -37.07 -16.45 24.73
CA TYR A 488 -37.25 -17.20 26.00
C TYR A 488 -38.71 -17.60 26.25
N HIS A 489 -39.66 -16.68 26.09
CA HIS A 489 -41.07 -16.96 26.28
C HIS A 489 -41.59 -17.97 25.24
N LYS A 490 -41.17 -17.91 24.03
CA LYS A 490 -41.48 -18.89 22.98
C LYS A 490 -40.98 -20.28 23.38
N ILE A 491 -39.73 -20.41 23.80
CA ILE A 491 -39.18 -21.69 24.28
C ILE A 491 -39.92 -22.20 25.53
N HIS A 492 -40.27 -21.33 26.48
CA HIS A 492 -41.04 -21.73 27.65
C HIS A 492 -42.44 -22.27 27.30
N ARG A 493 -43.17 -21.60 26.39
CA ARG A 493 -44.46 -22.06 25.87
C ARG A 493 -44.36 -23.42 25.18
N GLN A 494 -43.34 -23.58 24.33
CA GLN A 494 -43.07 -24.86 23.66
C GLN A 494 -42.80 -26.00 24.69
N LEU A 495 -42.09 -25.71 25.77
CA LEU A 495 -41.87 -26.68 26.86
C LEU A 495 -43.15 -27.07 27.55
N LEU A 496 -44.12 -26.16 27.65
CA LEU A 496 -45.44 -26.44 28.25
C LEU A 496 -46.43 -27.05 27.23
N GLY A 497 -46.05 -27.18 25.95
CA GLY A 497 -46.95 -27.68 24.89
C GLY A 497 -48.03 -26.69 24.52
N LEU A 498 -47.84 -25.38 24.77
CA LEU A 498 -48.77 -24.32 24.43
C LEU A 498 -48.51 -23.81 23.00
N PRO A 499 -49.55 -23.41 22.21
CA PRO A 499 -49.42 -22.88 20.86
C PRO A 499 -48.61 -21.57 20.86
N ASP A 500 -48.01 -21.24 19.70
CA ASP A 500 -47.30 -19.96 19.50
C ASP A 500 -48.29 -18.81 19.41
N PRO A 501 -48.11 -17.64 20.04
CA PRO A 501 -49.02 -16.51 19.92
C PRO A 501 -49.18 -16.01 18.47
N ASP A 502 -48.17 -16.21 17.65
CA ASP A 502 -48.15 -15.77 16.23
C ASP A 502 -48.96 -16.70 15.32
N ASP A 503 -49.37 -17.90 15.77
CA ASP A 503 -50.22 -18.83 15.00
C ASP A 503 -51.75 -18.49 15.09
N ASP A 504 -52.17 -17.64 16.04
CA ASP A 504 -53.55 -17.24 16.25
C ASP A 504 -53.99 -16.04 15.34
N ASP A 505 -53.03 -15.27 14.77
CA ASP A 505 -53.36 -14.09 13.93
C ASP A 505 -53.63 -14.42 12.47
N ASP A 506 -53.31 -15.62 11.96
CA ASP A 506 -53.58 -16.01 10.57
C ASP A 506 -54.98 -16.59 10.31
N ASP A 507 -55.75 -16.98 11.35
CA ASP A 507 -57.09 -17.54 11.19
C ASP A 507 -58.21 -16.48 11.17
N ASP A 508 -57.93 -15.20 11.52
CA ASP A 508 -58.97 -14.12 11.51
C ASP A 508 -58.98 -13.24 10.26
N ALA A 509 -58.10 -13.52 9.29
CA ALA A 509 -58.04 -12.78 8.00
C ALA A 509 -58.88 -13.43 6.87
N GLY A 510 -59.75 -14.38 7.21
CA GLY A 510 -60.51 -15.18 6.25
C GLY A 510 -62.03 -15.20 6.45
N GLN A 511 -62.65 -14.09 6.93
CA GLN A 511 -64.13 -13.94 6.83
C GLN A 511 -64.53 -12.62 6.16
#